data_5824838dcc6ab37d196fb8d637256e89
#
_entry.id   5824838dcc6ab37d196fb8d637256e89
#
_cell.length_a   1.000
_cell.length_b   1.000
_cell.length_c   1.000
_cell.angle_alpha   90.00
_cell.angle_beta   90.00
_cell.angle_gamma   90.00
#
_symmetry.space_group_name_H-M   'P 1'
#
loop_
_entity.id
_entity.type
_entity.pdbx_description
1 polymer ?
#
loop_
_entity_poly.entity_id
_entity_poly.type
_entity_poly.pdbx_seq_one_letter_code
_entity_poly.pdbx_strand_id
1 'polypeptide(L)'
;METIPVIDLMHGQVVHARFGQRQHYQPIQSLLCSSSAPIEVVSALLELYPFERLYIADLAAIQGQNNHFQIVRAIKDTFPHLEIWLDSGIASVDDLQALKNLAVSHVIGSENIASIDAMHDLKKALGDEFVLSLDFNSQGFLGVADLLDNPHYWPNTIIAMTLYKVGSQQGVDVKLLELLIHKKASRALYAAGGIRNLDDLKQISEIGTTGALIASALHNKQLTSAEISYSNNTL
;
A
#
# COMPACT_ATOMS: atom_id res chain seq x y z
N MET A 1 -11.18 -8.23 -9.53
CA MET A 1 -10.62 -7.49 -8.37
C MET A 1 -9.13 -7.28 -8.58
N GLU A 2 -8.63 -6.06 -8.45
CA GLU A 2 -7.22 -5.75 -8.75
C GLU A 2 -6.27 -6.24 -7.65
N THR A 3 -5.12 -6.84 -8.05
CA THR A 3 -4.03 -7.18 -7.14
C THR A 3 -2.83 -6.28 -7.39
N ILE A 4 -2.32 -5.63 -6.33
CA ILE A 4 -1.20 -4.69 -6.40
C ILE A 4 -0.06 -5.25 -5.56
N PRO A 5 1.13 -5.52 -6.14
CA PRO A 5 2.30 -5.91 -5.37
C PRO A 5 2.81 -4.75 -4.51
N VAL A 6 3.39 -5.11 -3.37
CA VAL A 6 3.94 -4.18 -2.38
C VAL A 6 5.42 -4.41 -2.20
N ILE A 7 6.20 -3.33 -2.13
CA ILE A 7 7.57 -3.35 -1.61
C ILE A 7 7.72 -2.28 -0.52
N ASP A 8 8.45 -2.64 0.53
CA ASP A 8 8.83 -1.74 1.63
C ASP A 8 10.30 -1.39 1.48
N LEU A 9 10.64 -0.09 1.35
CA LEU A 9 12.01 0.38 1.19
C LEU A 9 12.59 0.86 2.52
N MET A 10 13.73 0.32 2.90
CA MET A 10 14.50 0.72 4.06
C MET A 10 15.99 0.49 3.81
N HIS A 11 16.86 1.43 4.19
CA HIS A 11 18.30 1.34 4.01
C HIS A 11 18.76 0.99 2.57
N GLY A 12 18.02 1.48 1.57
CA GLY A 12 18.32 1.25 0.16
C GLY A 12 17.93 -0.14 -0.37
N GLN A 13 17.22 -0.94 0.39
CA GLN A 13 16.83 -2.30 0.06
C GLN A 13 15.32 -2.51 0.25
N VAL A 14 14.78 -3.55 -0.39
CA VAL A 14 13.45 -4.06 -0.07
C VAL A 14 13.55 -4.89 1.20
N VAL A 15 12.66 -4.61 2.16
CA VAL A 15 12.61 -5.29 3.46
C VAL A 15 11.32 -6.06 3.65
N HIS A 16 11.34 -7.02 4.56
CA HIS A 16 10.15 -7.79 4.94
C HIS A 16 9.45 -7.13 6.12
N ALA A 17 8.32 -6.43 5.83
CA ALA A 17 7.49 -5.82 6.86
C ALA A 17 6.80 -6.89 7.72
N ARG A 18 6.81 -6.68 9.04
CA ARG A 18 6.15 -7.56 10.01
C ARG A 18 5.52 -6.76 11.14
N PHE A 19 4.20 -6.92 11.32
CA PHE A 19 3.42 -6.38 12.45
C PHE A 19 3.57 -4.87 12.70
N GLY A 20 4.02 -4.09 11.72
CA GLY A 20 4.36 -2.67 11.90
C GLY A 20 5.61 -2.41 12.77
N GLN A 21 6.36 -3.45 13.17
CA GLN A 21 7.54 -3.34 14.04
C GLN A 21 8.80 -3.04 13.23
N ARG A 22 8.88 -1.82 12.68
CA ARG A 22 9.90 -1.36 11.70
C ARG A 22 11.33 -1.61 12.16
N GLN A 23 11.62 -1.55 13.48
CA GLN A 23 12.95 -1.81 14.04
C GLN A 23 13.48 -3.25 13.86
N HIS A 24 12.60 -4.18 13.51
CA HIS A 24 12.96 -5.60 13.32
C HIS A 24 12.95 -6.02 11.84
N TYR A 25 12.72 -5.08 10.93
CA TYR A 25 12.65 -5.43 9.51
C TYR A 25 14.04 -5.81 8.99
N GLN A 26 14.09 -6.86 8.21
CA GLN A 26 15.29 -7.40 7.59
C GLN A 26 15.15 -7.35 6.07
N PRO A 27 16.25 -7.35 5.32
CA PRO A 27 16.19 -7.50 3.87
C PRO A 27 15.31 -8.66 3.47
N ILE A 28 14.52 -8.48 2.41
CA ILE A 28 13.53 -9.47 2.00
C ILE A 28 14.22 -10.77 1.58
N GLN A 29 13.66 -11.90 2.00
CA GLN A 29 13.99 -13.22 1.47
C GLN A 29 12.81 -13.65 0.59
N SER A 30 13.06 -13.74 -0.70
CA SER A 30 12.01 -14.02 -1.70
C SER A 30 12.31 -15.33 -2.43
N LEU A 31 11.26 -16.10 -2.69
CA LEU A 31 11.37 -17.26 -3.59
C LEU A 31 11.35 -16.84 -5.08
N LEU A 32 11.06 -15.56 -5.37
CA LEU A 32 11.05 -15.03 -6.73
C LEU A 32 12.47 -14.66 -7.21
N CYS A 33 13.29 -14.10 -6.32
CA CYS A 33 14.69 -13.71 -6.61
C CYS A 33 15.55 -13.86 -5.36
N SER A 34 16.87 -13.94 -5.55
CA SER A 34 17.85 -14.06 -4.46
C SER A 34 18.34 -12.71 -3.91
N SER A 35 17.86 -11.62 -4.45
CA SER A 35 18.30 -10.26 -4.14
C SER A 35 17.24 -9.49 -3.36
N SER A 36 17.68 -8.51 -2.56
CA SER A 36 16.84 -7.47 -1.95
C SER A 36 17.01 -6.11 -2.64
N ALA A 37 17.76 -6.04 -3.75
CA ALA A 37 17.89 -4.81 -4.55
C ALA A 37 16.55 -4.46 -5.21
N PRO A 38 16.06 -3.21 -5.07
CA PRO A 38 14.69 -2.85 -5.46
C PRO A 38 14.35 -3.14 -6.93
N ILE A 39 15.27 -2.86 -7.86
CA ILE A 39 15.03 -3.13 -9.30
C ILE A 39 14.89 -4.63 -9.57
N GLU A 40 15.72 -5.46 -8.95
CA GLU A 40 15.66 -6.92 -9.14
C GLU A 40 14.38 -7.53 -8.52
N VAL A 41 13.96 -7.01 -7.36
CA VAL A 41 12.71 -7.44 -6.72
C VAL A 41 11.51 -7.05 -7.58
N VAL A 42 11.46 -5.82 -8.11
CA VAL A 42 10.36 -5.38 -8.99
C VAL A 42 10.37 -6.17 -10.30
N SER A 43 11.53 -6.43 -10.91
CA SER A 43 11.64 -7.28 -12.10
C SER A 43 11.05 -8.66 -11.85
N ALA A 44 11.41 -9.29 -10.73
CA ALA A 44 10.90 -10.63 -10.38
C ALA A 44 9.39 -10.66 -10.10
N LEU A 45 8.82 -9.58 -9.55
CA LEU A 45 7.37 -9.44 -9.40
C LEU A 45 6.68 -9.32 -10.76
N LEU A 46 7.25 -8.53 -11.69
CA LEU A 46 6.70 -8.35 -13.04
C LEU A 46 6.89 -9.59 -13.92
N GLU A 47 7.90 -10.42 -13.68
CA GLU A 47 8.07 -11.74 -14.30
C GLU A 47 7.02 -12.74 -13.81
N LEU A 48 6.60 -12.66 -12.53
CA LEU A 48 5.53 -13.49 -12.02
C LEU A 48 4.19 -13.15 -12.68
N TYR A 49 3.86 -11.85 -12.79
CA TYR A 49 2.63 -11.35 -13.40
C TYR A 49 2.85 -9.91 -13.89
N PRO A 50 2.29 -9.51 -15.05
CA PRO A 50 2.43 -8.16 -15.59
C PRO A 50 1.53 -7.16 -14.82
N PHE A 51 1.91 -6.85 -13.59
CA PHE A 51 1.18 -5.86 -12.78
C PHE A 51 1.25 -4.47 -13.42
N GLU A 52 0.14 -3.76 -13.39
CA GLU A 52 0.06 -2.38 -13.89
C GLU A 52 0.42 -1.36 -12.81
N ARG A 53 0.30 -1.73 -11.52
CA ARG A 53 0.59 -0.91 -10.34
C ARG A 53 1.58 -1.57 -9.40
N LEU A 54 2.30 -0.72 -8.66
CA LEU A 54 3.19 -1.11 -7.58
C LEU A 54 2.99 -0.14 -6.41
N TYR A 55 2.70 -0.67 -5.22
CA TYR A 55 2.75 0.12 -4.00
C TYR A 55 4.15 0.09 -3.42
N ILE A 56 4.68 1.27 -3.10
CA ILE A 56 5.98 1.44 -2.45
C ILE A 56 5.77 2.18 -1.12
N ALA A 57 6.13 1.56 0.00
CA ALA A 57 6.31 2.25 1.26
C ALA A 57 7.78 2.67 1.42
N ASP A 58 8.06 3.97 1.36
CA ASP A 58 9.36 4.51 1.74
C ASP A 58 9.42 4.68 3.26
N LEU A 59 9.81 3.61 3.95
CA LEU A 59 9.75 3.56 5.41
C LEU A 59 10.68 4.59 6.08
N ALA A 60 11.77 4.98 5.42
CA ALA A 60 12.65 6.02 5.95
C ALA A 60 11.98 7.40 5.88
N ALA A 61 11.31 7.70 4.76
CA ALA A 61 10.57 8.95 4.60
C ALA A 61 9.35 9.01 5.54
N ILE A 62 8.59 7.92 5.66
CA ILE A 62 7.45 7.81 6.61
C ILE A 62 7.89 8.10 8.05
N GLN A 63 9.12 7.74 8.43
CA GLN A 63 9.69 7.97 9.76
C GLN A 63 10.34 9.35 9.91
N GLY A 64 10.24 10.24 8.92
CA GLY A 64 10.86 11.55 8.95
C GLY A 64 12.41 11.51 8.88
N GLN A 65 12.95 10.43 8.32
CA GLN A 65 14.38 10.23 8.09
C GLN A 65 14.76 10.60 6.65
N ASN A 66 15.82 9.97 6.12
CA ASN A 66 16.16 10.06 4.70
C ASN A 66 15.05 9.45 3.82
N ASN A 67 15.07 9.74 2.53
CA ASN A 67 14.14 9.18 1.55
C ASN A 67 14.86 8.33 0.49
N HIS A 68 14.09 7.53 -0.24
CA HIS A 68 14.58 6.68 -1.33
C HIS A 68 14.07 7.17 -2.71
N PHE A 69 13.81 8.47 -2.89
CA PHE A 69 13.23 9.02 -4.14
C PHE A 69 14.09 8.75 -5.39
N GLN A 70 15.43 8.62 -5.24
CA GLN A 70 16.29 8.20 -6.34
C GLN A 70 16.04 6.75 -6.76
N ILE A 71 15.76 5.86 -5.80
CA ILE A 71 15.41 4.47 -6.07
C ILE A 71 14.02 4.41 -6.74
N VAL A 72 13.04 5.17 -6.24
CA VAL A 72 11.70 5.26 -6.84
C VAL A 72 11.81 5.75 -8.29
N ARG A 73 12.62 6.77 -8.55
CA ARG A 73 12.89 7.25 -9.91
C ARG A 73 13.53 6.17 -10.78
N ALA A 74 14.54 5.47 -10.29
CA ALA A 74 15.20 4.40 -11.04
C ALA A 74 14.21 3.25 -11.37
N ILE A 75 13.29 2.91 -10.46
CA ILE A 75 12.22 1.95 -10.73
C ILE A 75 11.32 2.48 -11.86
N LYS A 76 10.88 3.74 -11.77
CA LYS A 76 10.00 4.34 -12.80
C LYS A 76 10.67 4.43 -14.17
N ASP A 77 11.96 4.76 -14.20
CA ASP A 77 12.74 4.83 -15.44
C ASP A 77 12.95 3.44 -16.07
N THR A 78 13.13 2.41 -15.23
CA THR A 78 13.30 1.01 -15.69
C THR A 78 11.96 0.40 -16.15
N PHE A 79 10.87 0.74 -15.47
CA PHE A 79 9.52 0.20 -15.73
C PHE A 79 8.51 1.34 -16.00
N PRO A 80 8.60 2.05 -17.13
CA PRO A 80 7.84 3.29 -17.37
C PRO A 80 6.33 3.10 -17.42
N HIS A 81 5.86 1.90 -17.72
CA HIS A 81 4.43 1.58 -17.75
C HIS A 81 3.83 1.32 -16.36
N LEU A 82 4.68 1.08 -15.36
CA LEU A 82 4.23 0.78 -14.00
C LEU A 82 3.74 2.05 -13.30
N GLU A 83 2.48 2.09 -12.89
CA GLU A 83 1.96 3.12 -12.01
C GLU A 83 2.48 2.88 -10.59
N ILE A 84 3.12 3.88 -9.99
CA ILE A 84 3.66 3.76 -8.62
C ILE A 84 2.74 4.51 -7.66
N TRP A 85 2.21 3.81 -6.67
CA TRP A 85 1.59 4.37 -5.49
C TRP A 85 2.65 4.50 -4.40
N LEU A 86 3.09 5.74 -4.13
CA LEU A 86 4.18 6.01 -3.20
C LEU A 86 3.64 6.54 -1.88
N ASP A 87 3.85 5.77 -0.82
CA ASP A 87 3.72 6.24 0.55
C ASP A 87 5.09 6.69 1.05
N SER A 88 5.23 7.99 1.30
CA SER A 88 6.46 8.63 1.76
C SER A 88 6.24 9.49 3.00
N GLY A 89 5.14 9.25 3.74
CA GLY A 89 4.85 9.96 4.98
C GLY A 89 4.43 11.41 4.78
N ILE A 90 3.69 11.71 3.71
CA ILE A 90 3.14 13.06 3.47
C ILE A 90 2.25 13.45 4.64
N ALA A 91 2.58 14.55 5.32
CA ALA A 91 1.85 15.12 6.45
C ALA A 91 1.26 16.50 6.13
N SER A 92 1.79 17.20 5.12
CA SER A 92 1.43 18.56 4.75
C SER A 92 1.60 18.82 3.25
N VAL A 93 1.05 19.96 2.78
CA VAL A 93 1.22 20.41 1.39
C VAL A 93 2.69 20.67 1.04
N ASP A 94 3.51 21.10 2.01
CA ASP A 94 4.93 21.38 1.78
C ASP A 94 5.71 20.11 1.40
N ASP A 95 5.32 18.94 1.91
CA ASP A 95 5.96 17.66 1.59
C ASP A 95 5.82 17.30 0.10
N LEU A 96 4.75 17.76 -0.55
CA LEU A 96 4.50 17.53 -1.98
C LEU A 96 5.58 18.17 -2.89
N GLN A 97 6.27 19.21 -2.40
CA GLN A 97 7.31 19.87 -3.19
C GLN A 97 8.51 18.94 -3.49
N ALA A 98 8.85 18.07 -2.55
CA ALA A 98 9.92 17.09 -2.74
C ALA A 98 9.58 16.03 -3.80
N LEU A 99 8.28 15.79 -4.02
CA LEU A 99 7.75 14.73 -4.87
C LEU A 99 7.36 15.20 -6.28
N LYS A 100 7.30 16.51 -6.53
CA LYS A 100 6.76 17.10 -7.77
C LYS A 100 7.40 16.61 -9.08
N ASN A 101 8.65 16.10 -9.01
CA ASN A 101 9.39 15.57 -10.16
C ASN A 101 9.37 14.03 -10.22
N LEU A 102 8.62 13.38 -9.35
CA LEU A 102 8.36 11.95 -9.40
C LEU A 102 6.98 11.74 -10.04
N ALA A 103 6.95 10.97 -11.11
CA ALA A 103 5.70 10.61 -11.78
C ALA A 103 5.02 9.45 -11.02
N VAL A 104 4.48 9.76 -9.83
CA VAL A 104 3.86 8.79 -8.91
C VAL A 104 2.50 9.29 -8.41
N SER A 105 1.62 8.36 -8.06
CA SER A 105 0.41 8.67 -7.30
C SER A 105 0.76 8.72 -5.81
N HIS A 106 0.37 9.81 -5.15
CA HIS A 106 0.68 10.01 -3.73
C HIS A 106 -0.23 9.16 -2.85
N VAL A 107 0.37 8.43 -1.91
CA VAL A 107 -0.36 7.80 -0.80
C VAL A 107 -0.16 8.65 0.45
N ILE A 108 -1.27 8.99 1.10
CA ILE A 108 -1.28 9.71 2.36
C ILE A 108 -1.72 8.74 3.46
N GLY A 109 -0.80 8.41 4.37
CA GLY A 109 -1.07 7.57 5.52
C GLY A 109 -1.76 8.36 6.64
N SER A 110 -2.86 7.82 7.18
CA SER A 110 -3.57 8.46 8.28
C SER A 110 -2.69 8.61 9.53
N GLU A 111 -1.70 7.74 9.71
CA GLU A 111 -0.75 7.82 10.82
C GLU A 111 0.10 9.10 10.80
N ASN A 112 0.28 9.73 9.62
CA ASN A 112 1.08 10.95 9.45
C ASN A 112 0.23 12.23 9.54
N ILE A 113 -1.10 12.14 9.51
CA ILE A 113 -1.99 13.31 9.56
C ILE A 113 -2.22 13.76 11.00
N ALA A 114 -1.71 14.95 11.33
CA ALA A 114 -1.77 15.49 12.68
C ALA A 114 -3.10 16.18 13.02
N SER A 115 -3.86 16.64 12.01
CA SER A 115 -5.14 17.34 12.20
C SER A 115 -6.03 17.21 10.96
N ILE A 116 -7.32 17.48 11.15
CA ILE A 116 -8.27 17.49 10.05
C ILE A 116 -8.03 18.68 9.10
N ASP A 117 -7.49 19.79 9.60
CA ASP A 117 -7.11 20.93 8.79
C ASP A 117 -5.97 20.58 7.83
N ALA A 118 -4.95 19.84 8.30
CA ALA A 118 -3.88 19.33 7.43
C ALA A 118 -4.44 18.45 6.30
N MET A 119 -5.39 17.55 6.62
CA MET A 119 -6.06 16.73 5.63
C MET A 119 -6.88 17.55 4.64
N HIS A 120 -7.58 18.57 5.13
CA HIS A 120 -8.36 19.49 4.27
C HIS A 120 -7.45 20.24 3.29
N ASP A 121 -6.29 20.76 3.76
CA ASP A 121 -5.33 21.46 2.92
C ASP A 121 -4.71 20.54 1.86
N LEU A 122 -4.36 19.30 2.21
CA LEU A 122 -3.89 18.28 1.26
C LEU A 122 -4.96 17.97 0.21
N LYS A 123 -6.21 17.77 0.63
CA LYS A 123 -7.32 17.52 -0.29
C LYS A 123 -7.59 18.72 -1.21
N LYS A 124 -7.46 19.93 -0.71
CA LYS A 124 -7.57 21.16 -1.53
C LYS A 124 -6.44 21.26 -2.56
N ALA A 125 -5.23 20.83 -2.22
CA ALA A 125 -4.08 20.87 -3.12
C ALA A 125 -4.11 19.77 -4.18
N LEU A 126 -4.59 18.57 -3.85
CA LEU A 126 -4.54 17.37 -4.69
C LEU A 126 -5.91 17.02 -5.33
N GLY A 127 -7.00 17.64 -4.90
CA GLY A 127 -8.34 17.20 -5.27
C GLY A 127 -8.64 15.81 -4.69
N ASP A 128 -9.19 14.93 -5.53
CA ASP A 128 -9.42 13.52 -5.20
C ASP A 128 -8.39 12.58 -5.89
N GLU A 129 -7.28 13.13 -6.36
CA GLU A 129 -6.24 12.47 -7.17
C GLU A 129 -5.09 11.86 -6.32
N PHE A 130 -5.40 11.44 -5.11
CA PHE A 130 -4.47 10.75 -4.22
C PHE A 130 -5.11 9.49 -3.64
N VAL A 131 -4.31 8.68 -2.99
CA VAL A 131 -4.77 7.48 -2.26
C VAL A 131 -4.68 7.77 -0.76
N LEU A 132 -5.73 7.50 -0.01
CA LEU A 132 -5.71 7.60 1.45
C LEU A 132 -5.53 6.23 2.06
N SER A 133 -4.46 6.02 2.82
CA SER A 133 -4.28 4.84 3.66
C SER A 133 -4.89 5.09 5.04
N LEU A 134 -5.92 4.33 5.38
CA LEU A 134 -6.47 4.27 6.72
C LEU A 134 -5.73 3.19 7.49
N ASP A 135 -4.85 3.61 8.41
CA ASP A 135 -3.89 2.74 9.07
C ASP A 135 -4.43 2.26 10.42
N PHE A 136 -4.34 0.94 10.65
CA PHE A 136 -4.81 0.31 11.88
C PHE A 136 -3.72 -0.56 12.49
N ASN A 137 -3.46 -0.35 13.78
CA ASN A 137 -2.65 -1.27 14.59
C ASN A 137 -3.55 -2.14 15.50
N SER A 138 -2.95 -2.94 16.38
CA SER A 138 -3.69 -3.80 17.31
C SER A 138 -4.53 -3.04 18.36
N GLN A 139 -4.33 -1.74 18.50
CA GLN A 139 -5.08 -0.87 19.42
C GLN A 139 -6.19 -0.10 18.71
N GLY A 140 -6.22 -0.12 17.38
CA GLY A 140 -7.24 0.55 16.57
C GLY A 140 -6.67 1.46 15.50
N PHE A 141 -7.46 2.46 15.09
CA PHE A 141 -7.12 3.43 14.06
C PHE A 141 -5.95 4.33 14.46
N LEU A 142 -5.02 4.54 13.53
CA LEU A 142 -3.89 5.46 13.66
C LEU A 142 -4.18 6.73 12.86
N GLY A 143 -4.46 7.81 13.54
CA GLY A 143 -4.78 9.10 12.94
C GLY A 143 -5.78 9.87 13.77
N VAL A 144 -6.22 11.01 13.25
CA VAL A 144 -7.28 11.81 13.89
C VAL A 144 -8.64 11.14 13.71
N ALA A 145 -9.39 10.96 14.79
CA ALA A 145 -10.66 10.23 14.79
C ALA A 145 -11.65 10.78 13.75
N ASP A 146 -11.71 12.10 13.61
CA ASP A 146 -12.57 12.78 12.65
C ASP A 146 -12.31 12.32 11.19
N LEU A 147 -11.10 11.93 10.84
CA LEU A 147 -10.79 11.42 9.50
C LEU A 147 -11.49 10.07 9.23
N LEU A 148 -11.53 9.20 10.24
CA LEU A 148 -12.23 7.92 10.12
C LEU A 148 -13.76 8.09 10.15
N ASP A 149 -14.26 9.04 10.94
CA ASP A 149 -15.69 9.23 11.15
C ASP A 149 -16.36 10.11 10.08
N ASN A 150 -15.58 10.87 9.32
CA ASN A 150 -16.09 11.77 8.29
C ASN A 150 -15.55 11.42 6.88
N PRO A 151 -16.18 10.46 6.17
CA PRO A 151 -15.74 10.04 4.84
C PRO A 151 -15.71 11.14 3.76
N HIS A 152 -16.28 12.33 4.00
CA HIS A 152 -16.19 13.44 3.05
C HIS A 152 -14.74 13.95 2.84
N TYR A 153 -13.84 13.67 3.78
CA TYR A 153 -12.40 13.94 3.60
C TYR A 153 -11.69 12.91 2.73
N TRP A 154 -12.29 11.73 2.53
CA TRP A 154 -11.66 10.67 1.77
C TRP A 154 -11.64 10.99 0.27
N PRO A 155 -10.56 10.66 -0.45
CA PRO A 155 -10.49 10.72 -1.90
C PRO A 155 -11.28 9.58 -2.54
N ASN A 156 -11.17 9.43 -3.87
CA ASN A 156 -11.83 8.34 -4.60
C ASN A 156 -11.25 6.95 -4.29
N THR A 157 -10.00 6.90 -3.83
CA THR A 157 -9.29 5.63 -3.55
C THR A 157 -8.80 5.59 -2.11
N ILE A 158 -9.17 4.54 -1.38
CA ILE A 158 -8.78 4.31 0.00
C ILE A 158 -8.18 2.91 0.19
N ILE A 159 -7.23 2.78 1.09
CA ILE A 159 -6.62 1.53 1.53
C ILE A 159 -7.02 1.29 2.99
N ALA A 160 -7.49 0.09 3.30
CA ALA A 160 -7.61 -0.40 4.67
C ALA A 160 -6.30 -1.10 5.05
N MET A 161 -5.38 -0.37 5.69
CA MET A 161 -4.06 -0.87 6.04
C MET A 161 -4.05 -1.48 7.45
N THR A 162 -4.10 -2.80 7.52
CA THR A 162 -4.08 -3.55 8.78
C THR A 162 -2.66 -3.91 9.18
N LEU A 163 -1.91 -2.96 9.76
CA LEU A 163 -0.49 -3.10 10.09
C LEU A 163 -0.19 -4.32 10.96
N TYR A 164 -1.07 -4.65 11.93
CA TYR A 164 -0.92 -5.81 12.80
C TYR A 164 -1.14 -7.15 12.09
N LYS A 165 -1.66 -7.12 10.85
CA LYS A 165 -1.82 -8.31 9.99
C LYS A 165 -0.68 -8.43 8.96
N VAL A 166 0.09 -7.36 8.72
CA VAL A 166 1.20 -7.38 7.75
C VAL A 166 2.23 -8.44 8.14
N GLY A 167 2.53 -9.34 7.22
CA GLY A 167 3.48 -10.45 7.42
C GLY A 167 3.04 -11.51 8.44
N SER A 168 1.82 -11.44 8.98
CA SER A 168 1.33 -12.33 10.04
C SER A 168 0.88 -13.71 9.58
N GLN A 169 0.49 -13.84 8.31
CA GLN A 169 -0.19 -15.01 7.74
C GLN A 169 -1.47 -15.43 8.50
N GLN A 170 -2.15 -14.47 9.14
CA GLN A 170 -3.36 -14.72 9.93
C GLN A 170 -4.66 -14.46 9.17
N GLY A 171 -4.58 -14.14 7.89
CA GLY A 171 -5.71 -13.76 7.06
C GLY A 171 -6.14 -12.29 7.29
N VAL A 172 -7.04 -11.83 6.44
CA VAL A 172 -7.55 -10.45 6.41
C VAL A 172 -8.43 -10.12 7.62
N ASP A 173 -8.58 -8.86 7.95
CA ASP A 173 -9.55 -8.41 8.95
C ASP A 173 -10.90 -8.11 8.28
N VAL A 174 -11.72 -9.14 8.15
CA VAL A 174 -13.05 -9.09 7.53
C VAL A 174 -13.94 -8.04 8.20
N LYS A 175 -13.95 -8.00 9.55
CA LYS A 175 -14.81 -7.09 10.30
C LYS A 175 -14.47 -5.61 10.04
N LEU A 176 -13.18 -5.29 9.95
CA LEU A 176 -12.74 -3.96 9.60
C LEU A 176 -13.15 -3.61 8.16
N LEU A 177 -12.96 -4.53 7.21
CA LEU A 177 -13.35 -4.31 5.83
C LEU A 177 -14.86 -4.08 5.69
N GLU A 178 -15.70 -4.88 6.35
CA GLU A 178 -17.15 -4.69 6.38
C GLU A 178 -17.54 -3.30 6.92
N LEU A 179 -16.89 -2.86 8.01
CA LEU A 179 -17.11 -1.51 8.56
C LEU A 179 -16.81 -0.42 7.53
N LEU A 180 -15.66 -0.54 6.84
CA LEU A 180 -15.22 0.47 5.87
C LEU A 180 -16.04 0.44 4.57
N ILE A 181 -16.51 -0.73 4.15
CA ILE A 181 -17.43 -0.89 3.02
C ILE A 181 -18.71 -0.08 3.23
N HIS A 182 -19.27 -0.11 4.43
CA HIS A 182 -20.47 0.68 4.77
C HIS A 182 -20.20 2.20 4.73
N LYS A 183 -18.96 2.63 5.04
CA LYS A 183 -18.57 4.04 5.06
C LYS A 183 -18.11 4.56 3.70
N LYS A 184 -17.57 3.71 2.81
CA LYS A 184 -16.85 4.15 1.60
C LYS A 184 -17.72 4.79 0.52
N ALA A 185 -19.05 4.61 0.54
CA ALA A 185 -19.96 5.00 -0.54
C ALA A 185 -19.49 4.42 -1.90
N SER A 186 -19.29 5.26 -2.93
CA SER A 186 -18.82 4.84 -4.27
C SER A 186 -17.31 4.76 -4.43
N ARG A 187 -16.52 4.96 -3.36
CA ARG A 187 -15.05 4.95 -3.43
C ARG A 187 -14.49 3.55 -3.64
N ALA A 188 -13.33 3.48 -4.28
CA ALA A 188 -12.56 2.25 -4.37
C ALA A 188 -11.90 1.95 -3.01
N LEU A 189 -12.09 0.72 -2.50
CA LEU A 189 -11.46 0.24 -1.27
C LEU A 189 -10.52 -0.90 -1.58
N TYR A 190 -9.27 -0.74 -1.18
CA TYR A 190 -8.23 -1.76 -1.26
C TYR A 190 -7.91 -2.33 0.12
N ALA A 191 -7.83 -3.66 0.22
CA ALA A 191 -7.43 -4.33 1.46
C ALA A 191 -5.92 -4.49 1.50
N ALA A 192 -5.29 -4.20 2.64
CA ALA A 192 -3.85 -4.39 2.86
C ALA A 192 -3.57 -5.03 4.21
N GLY A 193 -2.70 -6.06 4.18
CA GLY A 193 -2.29 -6.84 5.35
C GLY A 193 -3.06 -8.15 5.53
N GLY A 194 -2.31 -9.23 5.73
CA GLY A 194 -2.83 -10.55 6.06
C GLY A 194 -3.22 -11.45 4.89
N ILE A 195 -3.24 -11.00 3.66
CA ILE A 195 -3.62 -11.79 2.48
C ILE A 195 -2.59 -12.91 2.26
N ARG A 196 -3.09 -14.16 2.13
CA ARG A 196 -2.27 -15.37 2.05
C ARG A 196 -2.39 -16.10 0.72
N ASN A 197 -3.60 -16.17 0.17
CA ASN A 197 -3.94 -17.05 -0.95
C ASN A 197 -5.18 -16.55 -1.70
N LEU A 198 -5.60 -17.31 -2.73
CA LEU A 198 -6.77 -17.00 -3.54
C LEU A 198 -8.08 -16.98 -2.75
N ASP A 199 -8.20 -17.79 -1.69
CA ASP A 199 -9.46 -17.83 -0.91
C ASP A 199 -9.65 -16.54 -0.09
N ASP A 200 -8.56 -15.95 0.42
CA ASP A 200 -8.61 -14.63 1.04
C ASP A 200 -9.04 -13.55 0.01
N LEU A 201 -8.54 -13.63 -1.23
CA LEU A 201 -8.94 -12.70 -2.30
C LEU A 201 -10.42 -12.84 -2.66
N LYS A 202 -10.95 -14.06 -2.77
CA LYS A 202 -12.39 -14.29 -2.98
C LYS A 202 -13.21 -13.71 -1.84
N GLN A 203 -12.80 -13.97 -0.60
CA GLN A 203 -13.51 -13.47 0.59
C GLN A 203 -13.63 -11.96 0.59
N ILE A 204 -12.53 -11.23 0.32
CA ILE A 204 -12.58 -9.76 0.31
C ILE A 204 -13.32 -9.20 -0.91
N SER A 205 -13.30 -9.90 -2.04
CA SER A 205 -14.11 -9.56 -3.22
C SER A 205 -15.60 -9.66 -2.92
N GLU A 206 -16.04 -10.73 -2.24
CA GLU A 206 -17.45 -10.92 -1.81
C GLU A 206 -17.93 -9.81 -0.86
N ILE A 207 -17.03 -9.25 -0.06
CA ILE A 207 -17.31 -8.10 0.81
C ILE A 207 -17.49 -6.81 -0.01
N GLY A 208 -16.95 -6.75 -1.24
CA GLY A 208 -17.06 -5.60 -2.14
C GLY A 208 -15.83 -4.68 -2.13
N THR A 209 -14.64 -5.22 -1.83
CA THR A 209 -13.37 -4.51 -2.04
C THR A 209 -13.05 -4.43 -3.53
N THR A 210 -12.40 -3.35 -3.93
CA THR A 210 -11.97 -3.11 -5.32
C THR A 210 -10.70 -3.89 -5.66
N GLY A 211 -9.82 -4.04 -4.66
CA GLY A 211 -8.54 -4.71 -4.85
C GLY A 211 -7.82 -5.01 -3.55
N ALA A 212 -6.59 -5.48 -3.70
CA ALA A 212 -5.75 -5.94 -2.61
C ALA A 212 -4.28 -5.58 -2.82
N LEU A 213 -3.63 -5.12 -1.76
CA LEU A 213 -2.19 -4.91 -1.69
C LEU A 213 -1.53 -6.16 -1.12
N ILE A 214 -0.58 -6.76 -1.85
CA ILE A 214 -0.03 -8.08 -1.54
C ILE A 214 1.50 -8.04 -1.54
N ALA A 215 2.12 -8.45 -0.45
CA ALA A 215 3.57 -8.61 -0.32
C ALA A 215 3.97 -10.09 -0.14
N SER A 216 3.90 -10.58 1.09
CA SER A 216 4.45 -11.88 1.48
C SER A 216 3.92 -13.06 0.66
N ALA A 217 2.64 -13.06 0.29
CA ALA A 217 2.05 -14.15 -0.48
C ALA A 217 2.65 -14.28 -1.89
N LEU A 218 3.06 -13.16 -2.52
CA LEU A 218 3.78 -13.17 -3.80
C LEU A 218 5.21 -13.70 -3.62
N HIS A 219 5.96 -13.13 -2.68
CA HIS A 219 7.35 -13.51 -2.42
C HIS A 219 7.51 -14.96 -1.98
N ASN A 220 6.51 -15.52 -1.31
CA ASN A 220 6.46 -16.92 -0.88
C ASN A 220 5.84 -17.87 -1.91
N LYS A 221 5.48 -17.38 -3.12
CA LYS A 221 4.80 -18.13 -4.18
C LYS A 221 3.49 -18.81 -3.70
N GLN A 222 2.81 -18.18 -2.75
CA GLN A 222 1.49 -18.63 -2.25
C GLN A 222 0.35 -18.22 -3.19
N LEU A 223 0.63 -17.30 -4.14
CA LEU A 223 -0.22 -16.93 -5.24
C LEU A 223 0.53 -17.14 -6.54
N THR A 224 -0.06 -17.93 -7.42
CA THR A 224 0.46 -18.21 -8.76
C THR A 224 0.00 -17.13 -9.76
N SER A 225 0.69 -17.01 -10.91
CA SER A 225 0.27 -16.14 -12.00
C SER A 225 -1.17 -16.41 -12.46
N ALA A 226 -1.58 -17.68 -12.50
CA ALA A 226 -2.94 -18.07 -12.89
C ALA A 226 -3.99 -17.61 -11.88
N GLU A 227 -3.71 -17.69 -10.56
CA GLU A 227 -4.60 -17.23 -9.49
C GLU A 227 -4.71 -15.70 -9.46
N ILE A 228 -3.60 -14.98 -9.71
CA ILE A 228 -3.60 -13.53 -9.86
C ILE A 228 -4.43 -13.11 -11.07
N SER A 229 -4.23 -13.77 -12.22
CA SER A 229 -5.02 -13.53 -13.43
C SER A 229 -6.50 -13.78 -13.20
N TYR A 230 -6.85 -14.88 -12.52
CA TYR A 230 -8.24 -15.16 -12.14
C TYR A 230 -8.82 -14.05 -11.25
N SER A 231 -8.09 -13.62 -10.23
CA SER A 231 -8.51 -12.50 -9.36
C SER A 231 -8.78 -11.23 -10.17
N ASN A 232 -7.84 -10.83 -11.02
CA ASN A 232 -7.93 -9.56 -11.75
C ASN A 232 -9.01 -9.55 -12.84
N ASN A 233 -9.39 -10.70 -13.39
CA ASN A 233 -10.35 -10.78 -14.50
C ASN A 233 -11.74 -11.28 -14.10
N THR A 234 -11.89 -11.92 -12.93
CA THR A 234 -13.12 -12.64 -12.57
C THR A 234 -13.75 -12.16 -11.28
N LEU A 235 -12.95 -11.78 -10.28
CA LEU A 235 -13.43 -11.23 -9.01
C LEU A 235 -13.57 -9.72 -9.07
#